data_cb205c350220d17e405aa4946681ab61
#
_entry.id   cb205c350220d17e405aa4946681ab61
#
_cell.length_a   1.000
_cell.length_b   1.000
_cell.length_c   1.000
_cell.angle_alpha   90.00
_cell.angle_beta   90.00
_cell.angle_gamma   90.00
#
_symmetry.space_group_name_H-M   'P 1'
#
loop_
_entity.id
_entity.type
_entity.pdbx_description
1 polymer ?
#
loop_
_entity_poly.entity_id
_entity_poly.type
_entity_poly.pdbx_seq_one_letter_code
_entity_poly.pdbx_strand_id
1 'polypeptide(L)'
;MSLHRVTVVRVVVPVIIAASGAVALAQAAPASVAASAAAGSAGSSSAAKAKPVYFHTLPPGAKLPSGATCARLVNATPEGEVKAANRPYNRRKGQSVGRHFFSAGDSPLAQKRIAPLITGDFTGTTIDILRWAACKWGIDQDMVFAQAAVESWWQQDTLGDWGTDAAACPPGHKLGQDGKPGECPQSYGILQNRYPYEDGGWPAMINSTAMNADAAYGIWRACFDGYETWLNTVPRGAQYHAGDAWGCVGRWFAGRWRTPAALGYIAKVKQYLREKIWLKPYFRQLG
;
A
#
# COMPACT_ATOMS: atom_id res chain seq x y z
N MET A 1 3.17 37.73 15.91
CA MET A 1 3.13 36.50 15.05
C MET A 1 4.41 35.74 15.26
N SER A 2 4.38 34.72 16.10
CA SER A 2 5.57 33.94 16.50
C SER A 2 5.64 32.66 15.66
N LEU A 3 6.71 32.50 14.87
CA LEU A 3 7.00 31.34 14.06
C LEU A 3 7.61 30.25 14.95
N HIS A 4 6.84 29.24 15.29
CA HIS A 4 7.37 28.05 15.95
C HIS A 4 8.10 27.17 14.93
N ARG A 5 9.40 27.00 15.13
CA ARG A 5 10.24 26.06 14.39
C ARG A 5 9.93 24.65 14.89
N VAL A 6 9.46 23.80 14.01
CA VAL A 6 9.33 22.36 14.28
C VAL A 6 10.67 21.70 14.03
N THR A 7 11.29 21.22 15.09
CA THR A 7 12.54 20.45 15.03
C THR A 7 12.20 18.98 14.79
N VAL A 8 12.57 18.47 13.63
CA VAL A 8 12.43 17.06 13.28
C VAL A 8 13.58 16.27 13.91
N VAL A 9 13.28 15.45 14.90
CA VAL A 9 14.24 14.51 15.48
C VAL A 9 14.27 13.23 14.63
N ARG A 10 15.40 12.99 13.97
CA ARG A 10 15.69 11.74 13.27
C ARG A 10 16.14 10.69 14.28
N VAL A 11 15.37 9.61 14.42
CA VAL A 11 15.82 8.41 15.11
C VAL A 11 16.57 7.54 14.11
N VAL A 12 17.87 7.38 14.34
CA VAL A 12 18.75 6.46 13.61
C VAL A 12 18.73 5.13 14.35
N VAL A 13 18.21 4.08 13.74
CA VAL A 13 18.30 2.71 14.26
C VAL A 13 19.57 2.06 13.72
N PRO A 14 20.49 1.56 14.57
CA PRO A 14 21.70 0.90 14.11
C PRO A 14 21.39 -0.50 13.56
N VAL A 15 21.93 -0.80 12.39
CA VAL A 15 21.95 -2.13 11.78
C VAL A 15 23.07 -2.94 12.44
N ILE A 16 22.72 -4.01 13.15
CA ILE A 16 23.68 -5.01 13.63
C ILE A 16 23.81 -6.08 12.55
N ILE A 17 25.01 -6.20 12.00
CA ILE A 17 25.42 -7.29 11.11
C ILE A 17 26.02 -8.39 12.01
N ALA A 18 25.42 -9.57 12.00
CA ALA A 18 26.05 -10.78 12.53
C ALA A 18 26.27 -11.78 11.40
N ALA A 19 27.51 -12.21 11.29
CA ALA A 19 27.99 -13.11 10.26
C ALA A 19 28.04 -14.56 10.75
N SER A 20 27.87 -15.47 9.80
CA SER A 20 28.50 -16.78 9.63
C SER A 20 28.14 -17.95 10.54
N GLY A 21 27.80 -19.06 9.90
CA GLY A 21 27.83 -20.41 10.43
C GLY A 21 27.43 -21.41 9.36
N ALA A 22 28.41 -21.91 8.59
CA ALA A 22 28.24 -23.02 7.68
C ALA A 22 28.40 -24.35 8.45
N VAL A 23 27.50 -25.30 8.25
CA VAL A 23 27.71 -26.71 8.57
C VAL A 23 27.20 -27.56 7.41
N ALA A 24 28.09 -28.39 6.92
CA ALA A 24 27.88 -29.36 5.85
C ALA A 24 27.70 -30.78 6.40
N LEU A 25 27.26 -31.70 5.50
CA LEU A 25 27.29 -33.16 5.55
C LEU A 25 26.04 -33.82 6.22
N ALA A 26 25.44 -34.85 5.68
CA ALA A 26 25.97 -36.02 4.94
C ALA A 26 24.87 -36.68 4.09
N GLN A 27 25.33 -37.36 3.03
CA GLN A 27 24.58 -38.25 2.14
C GLN A 27 24.26 -39.59 2.79
N ALA A 28 23.09 -40.18 2.46
CA ALA A 28 22.91 -41.62 2.41
C ALA A 28 21.75 -41.98 1.47
N ALA A 29 22.01 -42.67 0.40
CA ALA A 29 21.14 -43.63 -0.30
C ALA A 29 21.78 -45.03 -0.10
N PRO A 30 21.17 -46.15 -0.42
CA PRO A 30 20.03 -46.46 -1.26
C PRO A 30 19.08 -47.56 -0.72
N ALA A 31 17.96 -47.83 -1.35
CA ALA A 31 17.53 -49.20 -1.70
C ALA A 31 16.26 -49.17 -2.57
N SER A 32 16.40 -49.76 -3.71
CA SER A 32 15.34 -50.09 -4.67
C SER A 32 14.56 -51.32 -4.21
N VAL A 33 13.22 -51.26 -4.31
CA VAL A 33 12.38 -52.45 -4.51
C VAL A 33 11.33 -52.12 -5.55
N ALA A 34 11.35 -52.86 -6.64
CA ALA A 34 10.35 -52.85 -7.68
C ALA A 34 9.14 -53.67 -7.25
N ALA A 35 7.95 -53.14 -7.44
CA ALA A 35 6.72 -53.93 -7.57
C ALA A 35 5.82 -53.29 -8.61
N SER A 36 5.64 -54.07 -9.69
CA SER A 36 4.73 -53.84 -10.79
C SER A 36 3.29 -54.10 -10.34
N ALA A 37 2.37 -53.17 -10.62
CA ALA A 37 0.97 -53.53 -10.83
C ALA A 37 0.33 -52.47 -11.75
N ALA A 38 -0.19 -52.96 -12.86
CA ALA A 38 -0.95 -52.23 -13.83
C ALA A 38 -2.35 -51.92 -13.29
N ALA A 39 -2.90 -50.79 -13.69
CA ALA A 39 -4.22 -50.59 -14.25
C ALA A 39 -4.78 -49.19 -13.91
N GLY A 40 -5.38 -48.55 -14.87
CA GLY A 40 -6.32 -47.45 -14.67
C GLY A 40 -5.79 -46.09 -15.02
N SER A 41 -5.62 -45.78 -16.31
CA SER A 41 -5.48 -44.40 -16.81
C SER A 41 -6.81 -43.67 -16.67
N ALA A 42 -7.09 -43.14 -15.50
CA ALA A 42 -7.96 -42.00 -15.37
C ALA A 42 -7.12 -40.76 -15.68
N GLY A 43 -7.27 -40.23 -16.90
CA GLY A 43 -6.61 -39.00 -17.32
C GLY A 43 -7.09 -37.82 -16.48
N SER A 44 -6.41 -37.59 -15.37
CA SER A 44 -6.47 -36.32 -14.65
C SER A 44 -5.76 -35.29 -15.53
N SER A 45 -6.53 -34.60 -16.36
CA SER A 45 -6.05 -33.39 -16.99
C SER A 45 -5.78 -32.39 -15.87
N SER A 46 -4.53 -32.27 -15.44
CA SER A 46 -4.12 -31.19 -14.56
C SER A 46 -4.32 -29.89 -15.36
N ALA A 47 -5.49 -29.25 -15.12
CA ALA A 47 -5.71 -27.92 -15.65
C ALA A 47 -4.53 -27.07 -15.22
N ALA A 48 -3.73 -26.61 -16.19
CA ALA A 48 -2.61 -25.74 -15.93
C ALA A 48 -3.13 -24.53 -15.17
N LYS A 49 -2.63 -24.28 -13.95
CA LYS A 49 -3.03 -23.12 -13.15
C LYS A 49 -2.84 -21.86 -14.00
N ALA A 50 -3.91 -21.08 -14.17
CA ALA A 50 -3.86 -19.82 -14.88
C ALA A 50 -2.76 -18.95 -14.27
N LYS A 51 -1.96 -18.30 -15.13
CA LYS A 51 -0.94 -17.36 -14.64
C LYS A 51 -1.64 -16.11 -14.11
N PRO A 52 -1.18 -15.54 -12.97
CA PRO A 52 -1.69 -14.27 -12.48
C PRO A 52 -1.57 -13.17 -13.53
N VAL A 53 -2.63 -12.37 -13.68
CA VAL A 53 -2.59 -11.16 -14.50
C VAL A 53 -1.69 -10.14 -13.80
N TYR A 54 -0.75 -9.56 -14.54
CA TYR A 54 0.06 -8.43 -14.08
C TYR A 54 -0.59 -7.11 -14.49
N PHE A 55 -0.69 -6.16 -13.58
CA PHE A 55 -1.30 -4.85 -13.81
C PHE A 55 -0.23 -3.80 -14.06
N HIS A 56 -0.42 -3.02 -15.13
CA HIS A 56 0.47 -1.95 -15.56
C HIS A 56 -0.17 -0.58 -15.36
N THR A 57 0.67 0.47 -15.32
CA THR A 57 0.17 1.84 -15.26
C THR A 57 -0.60 2.21 -16.53
N LEU A 58 -1.85 2.62 -16.37
CA LEU A 58 -2.67 3.17 -17.43
C LEU A 58 -2.38 4.66 -17.63
N PRO A 59 -2.45 5.21 -18.85
CA PRO A 59 -2.19 6.63 -19.10
C PRO A 59 -3.06 7.56 -18.24
N PRO A 60 -2.63 8.83 -18.03
CA PRO A 60 -3.47 9.84 -17.38
C PRO A 60 -4.81 10.00 -18.11
N GLY A 61 -5.90 10.14 -17.36
CA GLY A 61 -7.26 10.28 -17.88
C GLY A 61 -7.85 9.02 -18.51
N ALA A 62 -7.16 7.88 -18.48
CA ALA A 62 -7.68 6.63 -18.99
C ALA A 62 -8.95 6.19 -18.24
N LYS A 63 -9.85 5.49 -18.96
CA LYS A 63 -10.99 4.82 -18.34
C LYS A 63 -10.48 3.71 -17.43
N LEU A 64 -10.71 3.84 -16.14
CA LEU A 64 -10.31 2.84 -15.14
C LEU A 64 -11.25 1.63 -15.16
N PRO A 65 -10.75 0.42 -14.91
CA PRO A 65 -11.57 -0.75 -14.69
C PRO A 65 -12.36 -0.61 -13.38
N SER A 66 -13.55 -1.21 -13.32
CA SER A 66 -14.33 -1.21 -12.07
C SER A 66 -13.68 -2.09 -11.02
N GLY A 67 -13.91 -1.77 -9.73
CA GLY A 67 -13.46 -2.61 -8.62
C GLY A 67 -13.97 -4.06 -8.73
N ALA A 68 -15.20 -4.26 -9.22
CA ALA A 68 -15.75 -5.59 -9.46
C ALA A 68 -15.02 -6.36 -10.59
N THR A 69 -14.61 -5.67 -11.65
CA THR A 69 -13.80 -6.29 -12.71
C THR A 69 -12.45 -6.72 -12.16
N CYS A 70 -11.78 -5.84 -11.40
CA CYS A 70 -10.50 -6.15 -10.77
C CYS A 70 -10.61 -7.29 -9.75
N ALA A 71 -11.70 -7.34 -8.98
CA ALA A 71 -11.98 -8.44 -8.05
C ALA A 71 -12.06 -9.79 -8.78
N ARG A 72 -12.76 -9.85 -9.91
CA ARG A 72 -12.83 -11.10 -10.70
C ARG A 72 -11.45 -11.54 -11.22
N LEU A 73 -10.66 -10.59 -11.73
CA LEU A 73 -9.32 -10.89 -12.26
C LEU A 73 -8.38 -11.41 -11.17
N VAL A 74 -8.41 -10.79 -9.99
CA VAL A 74 -7.56 -11.18 -8.85
C VAL A 74 -8.02 -12.54 -8.29
N ASN A 75 -9.33 -12.72 -8.09
CA ASN A 75 -9.88 -13.96 -7.54
C ASN A 75 -9.71 -15.18 -8.47
N ALA A 76 -9.45 -14.97 -9.76
CA ALA A 76 -9.10 -16.06 -10.67
C ALA A 76 -7.75 -16.72 -10.34
N THR A 77 -6.85 -15.99 -9.67
CA THR A 77 -5.52 -16.46 -9.28
C THR A 77 -5.15 -15.91 -7.89
N PRO A 78 -5.85 -16.35 -6.82
CA PRO A 78 -5.63 -15.83 -5.47
C PRO A 78 -4.25 -16.22 -4.95
N GLU A 79 -3.65 -15.32 -4.18
CA GLU A 79 -2.36 -15.52 -3.53
C GLU A 79 -2.55 -15.92 -2.06
N GLY A 80 -1.55 -16.59 -1.48
CA GLY A 80 -1.54 -16.90 -0.06
C GLY A 80 -1.31 -15.66 0.81
N GLU A 81 -1.92 -15.63 2.02
CA GLU A 81 -1.66 -14.56 2.98
C GLU A 81 -0.23 -14.62 3.52
N VAL A 82 0.47 -13.50 3.43
CA VAL A 82 1.87 -13.36 3.91
C VAL A 82 2.00 -12.48 5.15
N LYS A 83 0.91 -11.81 5.57
CA LYS A 83 0.83 -10.97 6.75
C LYS A 83 -0.36 -11.39 7.62
N ALA A 84 -0.16 -12.41 8.44
CA ALA A 84 -1.24 -13.03 9.22
C ALA A 84 -2.00 -12.03 10.12
N ALA A 85 -1.31 -11.02 10.65
CA ALA A 85 -1.90 -9.95 11.46
C ALA A 85 -2.95 -9.13 10.70
N ASN A 86 -2.87 -9.06 9.37
CA ASN A 86 -3.83 -8.32 8.55
C ASN A 86 -5.18 -9.03 8.38
N ARG A 87 -5.30 -10.32 8.69
CA ARG A 87 -6.53 -11.10 8.45
C ARG A 87 -7.82 -10.46 8.98
N PRO A 88 -7.87 -9.86 10.18
CA PRO A 88 -9.06 -9.18 10.67
C PRO A 88 -9.48 -7.98 9.82
N TYR A 89 -8.51 -7.24 9.30
CA TYR A 89 -8.70 -6.06 8.46
C TYR A 89 -9.00 -6.42 7.01
N ASN A 90 -8.40 -7.49 6.50
CA ASN A 90 -8.58 -7.98 5.14
C ASN A 90 -9.98 -8.53 4.85
N ARG A 91 -10.72 -8.91 5.90
CA ARG A 91 -12.10 -9.41 5.83
C ARG A 91 -13.14 -8.31 5.88
N ARG A 92 -12.72 -7.07 6.13
CA ARG A 92 -13.60 -5.91 6.21
C ARG A 92 -13.58 -5.13 4.93
N LYS A 93 -14.75 -4.89 4.37
CA LYS A 93 -14.95 -3.95 3.27
C LYS A 93 -14.86 -2.52 3.80
N GLY A 94 -14.55 -1.60 2.90
CA GLY A 94 -14.61 -0.18 3.18
C GLY A 94 -16.02 0.38 3.05
N GLN A 95 -16.06 1.67 2.83
CA GLN A 95 -17.28 2.45 2.60
C GLN A 95 -17.03 3.51 1.53
N SER A 96 -18.09 3.98 0.88
CA SER A 96 -17.99 5.12 -0.02
C SER A 96 -17.56 6.37 0.76
N VAL A 97 -16.62 7.11 0.21
CA VAL A 97 -16.15 8.37 0.81
C VAL A 97 -17.13 9.51 0.56
N GLY A 98 -17.12 10.50 1.46
CA GLY A 98 -18.02 11.64 1.41
C GLY A 98 -17.70 12.65 0.31
N ARG A 99 -18.48 13.72 0.27
CA ARG A 99 -18.38 14.82 -0.72
C ARG A 99 -17.13 15.69 -0.56
N HIS A 100 -16.39 15.54 0.52
CA HIS A 100 -15.24 16.37 0.88
C HIS A 100 -13.96 15.54 1.06
N PHE A 101 -13.88 14.37 0.41
CA PHE A 101 -12.71 13.52 0.49
C PHE A 101 -11.44 14.22 -0.01
N PHE A 102 -11.54 14.93 -1.13
CA PHE A 102 -10.45 15.79 -1.59
C PHE A 102 -10.59 17.20 -1.00
N SER A 103 -9.45 17.83 -0.68
CA SER A 103 -9.41 19.16 -0.11
C SER A 103 -9.88 20.25 -1.10
N ALA A 104 -10.25 21.42 -0.58
CA ALA A 104 -10.64 22.55 -1.41
C ALA A 104 -9.52 23.06 -2.36
N GLY A 105 -8.27 22.71 -2.08
CA GLY A 105 -7.13 23.02 -2.96
C GLY A 105 -7.00 22.11 -4.17
N ASP A 106 -7.68 20.96 -4.15
CA ASP A 106 -7.68 20.02 -5.28
C ASP A 106 -8.62 20.48 -6.38
N SER A 107 -8.36 20.02 -7.60
CA SER A 107 -9.30 20.25 -8.69
C SER A 107 -10.66 19.62 -8.37
N PRO A 108 -11.78 20.31 -8.65
CA PRO A 108 -13.11 19.73 -8.53
C PRO A 108 -13.27 18.41 -9.29
N LEU A 109 -12.41 18.14 -10.27
CA LEU A 109 -12.37 16.88 -11.02
C LEU A 109 -11.91 15.71 -10.15
N ALA A 110 -11.01 15.91 -9.18
CA ALA A 110 -10.63 14.88 -8.22
C ALA A 110 -11.86 14.39 -7.44
N GLN A 111 -12.61 15.33 -6.86
CA GLN A 111 -13.83 15.01 -6.13
C GLN A 111 -14.91 14.38 -7.03
N LYS A 112 -15.08 14.86 -8.28
CA LYS A 112 -16.10 14.37 -9.20
C LYS A 112 -15.77 13.00 -9.82
N ARG A 113 -14.50 12.75 -10.17
CA ARG A 113 -14.11 11.58 -10.97
C ARG A 113 -13.44 10.48 -10.16
N ILE A 114 -12.75 10.81 -9.08
CA ILE A 114 -11.97 9.85 -8.29
C ILE A 114 -12.68 9.45 -7.00
N ALA A 115 -13.16 10.41 -6.20
CA ALA A 115 -13.80 10.12 -4.93
C ALA A 115 -14.95 9.09 -5.02
N PRO A 116 -15.87 9.14 -6.03
CA PRO A 116 -16.93 8.15 -6.14
C PRO A 116 -16.48 6.72 -6.41
N LEU A 117 -15.24 6.56 -6.86
CA LEU A 117 -14.65 5.24 -7.10
C LEU A 117 -14.02 4.65 -5.84
N ILE A 118 -13.73 5.44 -4.81
CA ILE A 118 -13.14 4.98 -3.54
C ILE A 118 -14.25 4.34 -2.70
N THR A 119 -14.17 3.04 -2.51
CA THR A 119 -15.19 2.24 -1.81
C THR A 119 -14.60 1.23 -0.85
N GLY A 120 -13.35 0.81 -1.06
CA GLY A 120 -12.75 -0.30 -0.32
C GLY A 120 -13.53 -1.61 -0.45
N ASP A 121 -14.32 -1.79 -1.52
CA ASP A 121 -15.24 -2.93 -1.68
C ASP A 121 -14.53 -4.18 -2.22
N PHE A 122 -13.53 -4.63 -1.49
CA PHE A 122 -12.82 -5.87 -1.76
C PHE A 122 -12.42 -6.56 -0.45
N THR A 123 -12.32 -7.89 -0.49
CA THR A 123 -11.76 -8.72 0.58
C THR A 123 -10.88 -9.80 -0.04
N GLY A 124 -9.79 -10.15 0.62
CA GLY A 124 -8.84 -11.11 0.09
C GLY A 124 -7.61 -11.19 1.00
N THR A 125 -6.51 -11.74 0.50
CA THR A 125 -5.22 -11.65 1.19
C THR A 125 -4.62 -10.25 1.02
N THR A 126 -3.59 -9.94 1.79
CA THR A 126 -2.87 -8.67 1.66
C THR A 126 -2.35 -8.46 0.23
N ILE A 127 -1.79 -9.51 -0.39
CA ILE A 127 -1.34 -9.46 -1.79
C ILE A 127 -2.51 -9.20 -2.73
N ASP A 128 -3.63 -9.91 -2.56
CA ASP A 128 -4.79 -9.77 -3.43
C ASP A 128 -5.40 -8.36 -3.32
N ILE A 129 -5.43 -7.77 -2.13
CA ILE A 129 -5.91 -6.39 -1.92
C ILE A 129 -5.01 -5.39 -2.66
N LEU A 130 -3.69 -5.54 -2.56
CA LEU A 130 -2.75 -4.64 -3.27
C LEU A 130 -2.83 -4.83 -4.79
N ARG A 131 -3.00 -6.07 -5.30
CA ARG A 131 -3.24 -6.34 -6.72
C ARG A 131 -4.56 -5.74 -7.20
N TRP A 132 -5.62 -5.87 -6.39
CA TRP A 132 -6.91 -5.26 -6.68
C TRP A 132 -6.80 -3.74 -6.79
N ALA A 133 -6.11 -3.09 -5.86
CA ALA A 133 -5.90 -1.65 -5.90
C ALA A 133 -5.06 -1.23 -7.13
N ALA A 134 -3.99 -1.98 -7.46
CA ALA A 134 -3.18 -1.75 -8.65
C ALA A 134 -4.04 -1.80 -9.94
N CYS A 135 -4.87 -2.83 -10.09
CA CYS A 135 -5.80 -2.97 -11.20
C CYS A 135 -6.79 -1.80 -11.26
N LYS A 136 -7.48 -1.54 -10.16
CA LYS A 136 -8.57 -0.55 -10.08
C LYS A 136 -8.10 0.86 -10.41
N TRP A 137 -6.92 1.23 -9.95
CA TRP A 137 -6.37 2.56 -10.15
C TRP A 137 -5.43 2.66 -11.36
N GLY A 138 -5.22 1.54 -12.07
CA GLY A 138 -4.32 1.49 -13.22
C GLY A 138 -2.93 1.94 -12.82
N ILE A 139 -2.32 1.24 -11.86
CA ILE A 139 -0.97 1.48 -11.35
C ILE A 139 -0.15 0.22 -11.55
N ASP A 140 1.14 0.36 -11.86
CA ASP A 140 2.05 -0.78 -11.92
C ASP A 140 2.03 -1.56 -10.59
N GLN A 141 1.78 -2.86 -10.67
CA GLN A 141 1.58 -3.72 -9.52
C GLN A 141 2.80 -3.75 -8.59
N ASP A 142 4.00 -3.82 -9.15
CA ASP A 142 5.23 -3.87 -8.38
C ASP A 142 5.54 -2.52 -7.71
N MET A 143 5.12 -1.39 -8.33
CA MET A 143 5.17 -0.06 -7.69
C MET A 143 4.27 -0.01 -6.45
N VAL A 144 3.04 -0.52 -6.54
CA VAL A 144 2.10 -0.63 -5.42
C VAL A 144 2.72 -1.46 -4.29
N PHE A 145 3.28 -2.61 -4.61
CA PHE A 145 3.94 -3.49 -3.66
C PHE A 145 5.12 -2.84 -2.96
N ALA A 146 5.98 -2.17 -3.73
CA ALA A 146 7.16 -1.50 -3.19
C ALA A 146 6.79 -0.32 -2.28
N GLN A 147 5.80 0.48 -2.66
CA GLN A 147 5.34 1.61 -1.86
C GLN A 147 4.73 1.13 -0.54
N ALA A 148 3.81 0.19 -0.55
CA ALA A 148 3.23 -0.38 0.65
C ALA A 148 4.29 -1.02 1.58
N ALA A 149 5.36 -1.60 1.01
CA ALA A 149 6.47 -2.13 1.79
C ALA A 149 7.28 -1.03 2.48
N VAL A 150 7.46 0.13 1.85
CA VAL A 150 8.14 1.28 2.47
C VAL A 150 7.28 1.89 3.57
N GLU A 151 5.97 2.00 3.38
CA GLU A 151 5.07 2.63 4.34
C GLU A 151 4.91 1.83 5.64
N SER A 152 4.68 0.54 5.55
CA SER A 152 4.27 -0.25 6.71
C SER A 152 4.82 -1.66 6.75
N TRP A 153 5.68 -2.05 5.80
CA TRP A 153 6.08 -3.44 5.65
C TRP A 153 4.88 -4.38 5.35
N TRP A 154 3.84 -3.81 4.69
CA TRP A 154 2.53 -4.42 4.41
C TRP A 154 1.69 -4.73 5.66
N GLN A 155 1.88 -4.02 6.76
CA GLN A 155 1.11 -4.21 8.00
C GLN A 155 -0.01 -3.19 8.10
N GLN A 156 -1.24 -3.66 8.23
CA GLN A 156 -2.42 -2.78 8.35
C GLN A 156 -2.56 -2.17 9.75
N ASP A 157 -1.97 -2.78 10.76
CA ASP A 157 -1.97 -2.30 12.14
C ASP A 157 -0.84 -1.30 12.46
N THR A 158 -0.07 -0.90 11.45
CA THR A 158 1.01 0.08 11.62
C THR A 158 0.45 1.46 11.97
N LEU A 159 1.00 2.03 13.04
CA LEU A 159 0.68 3.37 13.56
C LEU A 159 1.88 4.30 13.39
N GLY A 160 1.66 5.50 12.85
CA GLY A 160 2.71 6.46 12.55
C GLY A 160 2.35 7.90 12.89
N ASP A 161 3.29 8.82 12.65
CA ASP A 161 3.11 10.28 12.81
C ASP A 161 2.50 10.68 14.16
N TRP A 162 3.13 10.24 15.25
CA TRP A 162 2.66 10.52 16.61
C TRP A 162 2.69 11.99 16.94
N GLY A 163 1.59 12.51 17.52
CA GLY A 163 1.44 13.91 17.88
C GLY A 163 0.67 14.11 19.18
N THR A 164 0.82 15.30 19.76
CA THR A 164 0.20 15.71 21.04
C THR A 164 -1.06 16.54 20.88
N ASP A 165 -1.46 16.83 19.63
CA ASP A 165 -2.69 17.57 19.35
C ASP A 165 -3.90 16.63 19.36
N ALA A 166 -4.75 16.75 20.39
CA ALA A 166 -5.95 15.93 20.52
C ALA A 166 -6.95 16.11 19.35
N ALA A 167 -6.95 17.28 18.68
CA ALA A 167 -7.82 17.55 17.54
C ALA A 167 -7.36 16.77 16.27
N ALA A 168 -6.11 16.36 16.25
CA ALA A 168 -5.53 15.56 15.17
C ALA A 168 -5.56 14.04 15.46
N CYS A 169 -6.23 13.62 16.53
CA CYS A 169 -6.48 12.19 16.79
C CYS A 169 -7.70 11.73 15.99
N PRO A 170 -7.62 10.60 15.26
CA PRO A 170 -8.75 10.06 14.51
C PRO A 170 -9.92 9.64 15.41
N PRO A 171 -11.15 9.53 14.89
CA PRO A 171 -12.30 9.04 15.62
C PRO A 171 -12.04 7.69 16.29
N GLY A 172 -12.31 7.58 17.60
CA GLY A 172 -12.06 6.39 18.39
C GLY A 172 -10.66 6.29 18.99
N HIS A 173 -9.76 7.22 18.68
CA HIS A 173 -8.41 7.30 19.24
C HIS A 173 -8.27 8.57 20.08
N LYS A 174 -7.54 8.48 21.19
CA LYS A 174 -7.28 9.61 22.10
C LYS A 174 -5.81 9.63 22.49
N LEU A 175 -5.37 10.78 23.00
CA LEU A 175 -4.02 10.89 23.54
C LEU A 175 -3.76 9.83 24.61
N GLY A 176 -2.68 9.08 24.46
CA GLY A 176 -2.26 8.02 25.38
C GLY A 176 -2.97 6.67 25.21
N GLN A 177 -3.93 6.55 24.31
CA GLN A 177 -4.71 5.32 24.14
C GLN A 177 -3.95 4.22 23.39
N ASP A 178 -3.14 4.59 22.41
CA ASP A 178 -2.49 3.66 21.47
C ASP A 178 -1.04 3.30 21.87
N GLY A 179 -0.72 3.38 23.15
CA GLY A 179 0.53 2.90 23.72
C GLY A 179 1.63 3.95 23.92
N LYS A 180 1.42 5.20 23.49
CA LYS A 180 2.33 6.32 23.79
C LYS A 180 1.64 7.34 24.70
N PRO A 181 2.08 7.52 25.95
CA PRO A 181 1.49 8.47 26.86
C PRO A 181 1.47 9.89 26.29
N GLY A 182 0.29 10.55 26.31
CA GLY A 182 0.14 11.93 25.85
C GLY A 182 0.21 12.15 24.33
N GLU A 183 0.33 11.09 23.53
CA GLU A 183 0.33 11.17 22.08
C GLU A 183 -0.77 10.30 21.47
N CYS A 184 -1.21 10.61 20.25
CA CYS A 184 -1.98 9.72 19.40
C CYS A 184 -1.31 9.58 18.03
N PRO A 185 -1.46 8.42 17.36
CA PRO A 185 -1.00 8.29 15.97
C PRO A 185 -1.92 9.08 15.04
N GLN A 186 -1.36 9.66 14.00
CA GLN A 186 -2.09 10.37 12.94
C GLN A 186 -2.08 9.61 11.62
N SER A 187 -1.11 8.71 11.40
CA SER A 187 -1.01 7.87 10.21
C SER A 187 -1.31 6.41 10.53
N TYR A 188 -2.08 5.76 9.67
CA TYR A 188 -2.61 4.42 9.89
C TYR A 188 -2.53 3.53 8.67
N GLY A 189 -2.24 2.26 8.93
CA GLY A 189 -2.46 1.17 8.00
C GLY A 189 -1.39 0.99 6.96
N ILE A 190 -1.71 0.15 5.98
CA ILE A 190 -0.76 -0.37 4.99
C ILE A 190 -0.12 0.71 4.13
N LEU A 191 -0.80 1.83 3.89
CA LEU A 191 -0.31 3.00 3.14
C LEU A 191 -0.13 4.24 4.01
N GLN A 192 -0.27 4.15 5.33
CA GLN A 192 -0.09 5.27 6.25
C GLN A 192 -0.95 6.49 5.90
N ASN A 193 -2.27 6.26 5.62
CA ASN A 193 -3.21 7.37 5.45
C ASN A 193 -3.24 8.23 6.71
N ARG A 194 -3.24 9.56 6.53
CA ARG A 194 -3.06 10.52 7.63
C ARG A 194 -4.32 11.29 7.96
N TYR A 195 -4.76 11.22 9.24
CA TYR A 195 -5.81 12.08 9.78
C TYR A 195 -5.24 13.50 10.08
N PRO A 196 -6.00 14.60 9.90
CA PRO A 196 -7.43 14.65 9.52
C PRO A 196 -7.67 14.75 8.00
N TYR A 197 -6.71 14.42 7.17
CA TYR A 197 -6.91 14.44 5.72
C TYR A 197 -7.86 13.31 5.28
N GLU A 198 -8.34 13.35 4.05
CA GLU A 198 -9.20 12.35 3.43
C GLU A 198 -10.53 12.17 4.20
N ASP A 199 -11.23 13.27 4.44
CA ASP A 199 -12.51 13.27 5.16
C ASP A 199 -13.53 12.31 4.51
N GLY A 200 -14.30 11.63 5.37
CA GLY A 200 -15.26 10.60 4.95
C GLY A 200 -14.66 9.21 4.73
N GLY A 201 -13.34 9.06 4.76
CA GLY A 201 -12.68 7.74 4.73
C GLY A 201 -12.50 7.12 6.13
N TRP A 202 -12.62 7.91 7.18
CA TRP A 202 -12.44 7.51 8.58
C TRP A 202 -13.76 7.03 9.22
N PRO A 203 -13.75 6.03 10.11
CA PRO A 203 -12.59 5.21 10.53
C PRO A 203 -12.31 3.99 9.65
N ALA A 204 -12.97 3.87 8.48
CA ALA A 204 -12.84 2.69 7.63
C ALA A 204 -11.39 2.45 7.14
N MET A 205 -10.59 3.51 6.93
CA MET A 205 -9.17 3.39 6.56
C MET A 205 -8.32 2.73 7.65
N ILE A 206 -8.72 2.81 8.93
CA ILE A 206 -8.05 2.08 10.02
C ILE A 206 -8.48 0.61 10.00
N ASN A 207 -9.75 0.35 9.76
CA ASN A 207 -10.40 -0.94 10.00
C ASN A 207 -10.38 -1.90 8.81
N SER A 208 -10.04 -1.43 7.60
CA SER A 208 -10.05 -2.20 6.36
C SER A 208 -8.79 -1.94 5.54
N THR A 209 -8.03 -3.00 5.29
CA THR A 209 -6.85 -2.93 4.40
C THR A 209 -7.23 -2.49 2.99
N ALA A 210 -8.37 -2.99 2.47
CA ALA A 210 -8.85 -2.61 1.16
C ALA A 210 -9.22 -1.13 1.09
N MET A 211 -9.87 -0.58 2.14
CA MET A 211 -10.19 0.85 2.19
C MET A 211 -8.94 1.72 2.29
N ASN A 212 -7.97 1.31 3.11
CA ASN A 212 -6.70 2.02 3.26
C ASN A 212 -5.94 2.12 1.93
N ALA A 213 -5.81 1.00 1.22
CA ALA A 213 -5.16 0.97 -0.09
C ALA A 213 -5.96 1.72 -1.16
N ASP A 214 -7.28 1.59 -1.16
CA ASP A 214 -8.17 2.22 -2.14
C ASP A 214 -8.14 3.75 -2.05
N ALA A 215 -8.19 4.28 -0.83
CA ALA A 215 -8.09 5.72 -0.58
C ALA A 215 -6.71 6.27 -1.03
N ALA A 216 -5.63 5.65 -0.58
CA ALA A 216 -4.28 6.09 -0.92
C ALA A 216 -4.01 6.10 -2.44
N TYR A 217 -4.39 5.02 -3.13
CA TYR A 217 -4.16 4.94 -4.58
C TYR A 217 -5.18 5.73 -5.40
N GLY A 218 -6.36 6.03 -4.85
CA GLY A 218 -7.27 7.03 -5.40
C GLY A 218 -6.63 8.42 -5.41
N ILE A 219 -5.98 8.83 -4.33
CA ILE A 219 -5.22 10.08 -4.24
C ILE A 219 -4.05 10.08 -5.22
N TRP A 220 -3.28 8.99 -5.27
CA TRP A 220 -2.22 8.84 -6.25
C TRP A 220 -2.75 9.01 -7.69
N ARG A 221 -3.92 8.44 -7.99
CA ARG A 221 -4.54 8.56 -9.32
C ARG A 221 -4.98 9.99 -9.60
N ALA A 222 -5.56 10.69 -8.64
CA ALA A 222 -5.89 12.11 -8.79
C ALA A 222 -4.65 12.96 -9.10
N CYS A 223 -3.55 12.72 -8.40
CA CYS A 223 -2.26 13.32 -8.70
C CYS A 223 -1.81 12.99 -10.12
N PHE A 224 -1.83 11.72 -10.52
CA PHE A 224 -1.36 11.26 -11.82
C PHE A 224 -2.21 11.79 -12.99
N ASP A 225 -3.52 12.00 -12.77
CA ASP A 225 -4.44 12.59 -13.74
C ASP A 225 -4.34 14.14 -13.80
N GLY A 226 -3.48 14.77 -12.99
CA GLY A 226 -3.27 16.22 -13.03
C GLY A 226 -4.25 17.02 -12.17
N TYR A 227 -4.94 16.39 -11.21
CA TYR A 227 -6.00 17.06 -10.44
C TYR A 227 -5.50 17.77 -9.18
N GLU A 228 -4.27 17.55 -8.73
CA GLU A 228 -3.69 18.20 -7.55
C GLU A 228 -2.98 19.51 -7.89
N THR A 229 -3.67 20.43 -8.54
CA THR A 229 -3.09 21.70 -9.05
C THR A 229 -2.52 22.60 -7.95
N TRP A 230 -2.97 22.42 -6.70
CA TRP A 230 -2.44 23.11 -5.53
C TRP A 230 -0.94 22.87 -5.30
N LEU A 231 -0.40 21.76 -5.81
CA LEU A 231 1.04 21.47 -5.75
C LEU A 231 1.90 22.56 -6.42
N ASN A 232 1.32 23.37 -7.32
CA ASN A 232 1.96 24.52 -7.93
C ASN A 232 1.87 25.81 -7.10
N THR A 233 1.14 25.80 -5.98
CA THR A 233 0.97 26.95 -5.09
C THR A 233 1.82 26.87 -3.83
N VAL A 234 2.52 25.74 -3.61
CA VAL A 234 3.35 25.48 -2.44
C VAL A 234 4.83 25.25 -2.84
N PRO A 235 5.79 25.32 -1.89
CA PRO A 235 7.20 25.04 -2.19
C PRO A 235 7.38 23.68 -2.87
N ARG A 236 8.11 23.67 -3.98
CA ARG A 236 8.34 22.49 -4.83
C ARG A 236 9.71 22.53 -5.48
N GLY A 237 10.21 21.37 -5.90
CA GLY A 237 11.48 21.23 -6.62
C GLY A 237 11.35 21.34 -8.13
N ALA A 238 10.13 21.19 -8.65
CA ALA A 238 9.81 21.30 -10.08
C ALA A 238 8.34 21.67 -10.26
N GLN A 239 7.94 22.02 -11.49
CA GLN A 239 6.54 22.27 -11.83
C GLN A 239 5.76 20.95 -11.84
N TYR A 240 4.63 20.90 -11.14
CA TYR A 240 3.72 19.76 -11.16
C TYR A 240 3.02 19.63 -12.52
N HIS A 241 2.94 18.40 -12.98
CA HIS A 241 2.21 18.05 -14.21
C HIS A 241 1.64 16.61 -14.12
N ALA A 242 0.61 16.34 -14.90
CA ALA A 242 0.04 15.01 -15.05
C ALA A 242 1.05 14.01 -15.66
N GLY A 243 0.85 12.73 -15.39
CA GLY A 243 1.61 11.64 -16.00
C GLY A 243 2.95 11.32 -15.34
N ASP A 244 3.36 12.05 -14.30
CA ASP A 244 4.57 11.73 -13.54
C ASP A 244 4.26 10.78 -12.38
N ALA A 245 4.28 9.48 -12.66
CA ALA A 245 3.99 8.43 -11.68
C ALA A 245 4.89 8.51 -10.45
N TRP A 246 6.19 8.75 -10.63
CA TRP A 246 7.14 8.84 -9.54
C TRP A 246 7.00 10.15 -8.75
N GLY A 247 6.64 11.23 -9.41
CA GLY A 247 6.30 12.47 -8.72
C GLY A 247 5.14 12.26 -7.74
N CYS A 248 4.10 11.52 -8.15
CA CYS A 248 2.95 11.20 -7.29
C CYS A 248 3.30 10.26 -6.14
N VAL A 249 4.22 9.31 -6.33
CA VAL A 249 4.80 8.53 -5.23
C VAL A 249 5.51 9.44 -4.22
N GLY A 250 6.32 10.38 -4.68
CA GLY A 250 7.02 11.32 -3.78
C GLY A 250 6.10 12.30 -3.07
N ARG A 251 5.05 12.76 -3.77
CA ARG A 251 4.00 13.63 -3.20
C ARG A 251 3.29 12.95 -2.03
N TRP A 252 3.01 11.67 -2.12
CA TRP A 252 2.37 10.91 -1.06
C TRP A 252 3.06 11.14 0.29
N PHE A 253 4.35 10.92 0.33
CA PHE A 253 5.15 11.07 1.55
C PHE A 253 5.37 12.53 1.98
N ALA A 254 5.69 13.39 1.02
CA ALA A 254 6.18 14.74 1.35
C ALA A 254 5.07 15.80 1.45
N GLY A 255 3.85 15.53 0.94
CA GLY A 255 2.83 16.56 0.74
C GLY A 255 3.34 17.70 -0.16
N ARG A 256 4.38 17.47 -0.96
CA ARG A 256 5.06 18.46 -1.81
C ARG A 256 5.63 17.78 -3.05
N TRP A 257 5.74 18.55 -4.13
CA TRP A 257 6.20 18.06 -5.42
C TRP A 257 7.70 18.14 -5.58
N ARG A 258 8.36 17.01 -5.80
CA ARG A 258 9.79 16.92 -6.17
C ARG A 258 10.76 17.65 -5.22
N THR A 259 10.40 17.86 -3.95
CA THR A 259 11.32 18.36 -2.93
C THR A 259 12.37 17.30 -2.56
N PRO A 260 13.47 17.65 -1.88
CA PRO A 260 14.47 16.67 -1.44
C PRO A 260 13.86 15.50 -0.65
N ALA A 261 12.87 15.77 0.22
CA ALA A 261 12.17 14.73 0.97
C ALA A 261 11.38 13.78 0.03
N ALA A 262 10.65 14.33 -0.94
CA ALA A 262 9.94 13.55 -1.95
C ALA A 262 10.90 12.69 -2.78
N LEU A 263 12.04 13.24 -3.20
CA LEU A 263 13.05 12.53 -3.99
C LEU A 263 13.72 11.41 -3.18
N GLY A 264 14.01 11.64 -1.90
CA GLY A 264 14.53 10.60 -1.00
C GLY A 264 13.55 9.44 -0.83
N TYR A 265 12.27 9.73 -0.67
CA TYR A 265 11.23 8.71 -0.59
C TYR A 265 11.09 7.93 -1.91
N ILE A 266 11.07 8.61 -3.06
CA ILE A 266 11.08 7.96 -4.38
C ILE A 266 12.26 7.00 -4.52
N ALA A 267 13.45 7.43 -4.11
CA ALA A 267 14.65 6.59 -4.17
C ALA A 267 14.49 5.30 -3.33
N LYS A 268 13.87 5.41 -2.14
CA LYS A 268 13.58 4.28 -1.27
C LYS A 268 12.58 3.30 -1.88
N VAL A 269 11.46 3.80 -2.43
CA VAL A 269 10.48 2.96 -3.13
C VAL A 269 11.12 2.26 -4.33
N LYS A 270 11.91 2.98 -5.13
CA LYS A 270 12.66 2.39 -6.26
C LYS A 270 13.68 1.33 -5.81
N GLN A 271 14.30 1.49 -4.64
CA GLN A 271 15.18 0.47 -4.08
C GLN A 271 14.39 -0.80 -3.78
N TYR A 272 13.26 -0.71 -3.06
CA TYR A 272 12.43 -1.87 -2.72
C TYR A 272 11.83 -2.54 -3.95
N LEU A 273 11.50 -1.75 -4.98
CA LEU A 273 11.07 -2.25 -6.28
C LEU A 273 12.15 -3.09 -6.96
N ARG A 274 13.39 -2.59 -7.06
CA ARG A 274 14.51 -3.35 -7.67
C ARG A 274 14.83 -4.63 -6.91
N GLU A 275 14.79 -4.57 -5.58
CA GLU A 275 15.05 -5.71 -4.70
C GLU A 275 13.91 -6.72 -4.67
N LYS A 276 12.72 -6.35 -5.15
CA LYS A 276 11.46 -7.10 -4.99
C LYS A 276 11.32 -7.59 -3.55
N ILE A 277 11.40 -6.63 -2.61
CA ILE A 277 11.55 -6.89 -1.18
C ILE A 277 10.47 -7.84 -0.64
N TRP A 278 9.26 -7.78 -1.18
CA TRP A 278 8.12 -8.63 -0.81
C TRP A 278 8.29 -10.11 -1.16
N LEU A 279 9.29 -10.46 -1.97
CA LEU A 279 9.63 -11.85 -2.29
C LEU A 279 10.68 -12.44 -1.33
N LYS A 280 11.31 -11.61 -0.49
CA LYS A 280 12.35 -12.05 0.43
C LYS A 280 11.75 -12.81 1.61
N PRO A 281 12.38 -13.92 2.06
CA PRO A 281 11.86 -14.70 3.18
C PRO A 281 11.63 -13.87 4.44
N TYR A 282 12.59 -13.01 4.80
CA TYR A 282 12.48 -12.17 5.99
C TYR A 282 11.34 -11.14 5.92
N PHE A 283 10.92 -10.70 4.73
CA PHE A 283 9.76 -9.83 4.56
C PHE A 283 8.46 -10.57 4.92
N ARG A 284 8.38 -11.86 4.56
CA ARG A 284 7.20 -12.69 4.77
C ARG A 284 7.11 -13.27 6.20
N GLN A 285 8.23 -13.32 6.91
CA GLN A 285 8.31 -13.86 8.28
C GLN A 285 7.99 -12.83 9.36
N LEU A 286 8.08 -11.54 9.06
CA LEU A 286 7.77 -10.45 9.99
C LEU A 286 6.28 -10.10 9.86
N GLY A 287 5.43 -10.73 10.69
CA GLY A 287 4.00 -10.43 10.73
C GLY A 287 3.17 -11.51 11.36
#